data_7a4e7c798b5a6c037f6db8b8cb919727
#
_entry.id   7a4e7c798b5a6c037f6db8b8cb919727
#
_cell.length_a   1.000
_cell.length_b   1.000
_cell.length_c   1.000
_cell.angle_alpha   90.00
_cell.angle_beta   90.00
_cell.angle_gamma   90.00
#
_symmetry.space_group_name_H-M   'P 1'
#
loop_
_entity.id
_entity.type
_entity.pdbx_description
1 polymer ?
#
loop_
_entity_poly.entity_id
_entity_poly.type
_entity_poly.pdbx_seq_one_letter_code
_entity_poly.pdbx_strand_id
1 'polypeptide(L)'
;MVTLVIRGLDEKMKRLIRAEAMRRGLKLAQAIKEAFQLWRSFDQDAEVLSEREINNATYSALREELEKYSGKTVLIAGGKFLGTYENPRSAAIDLRRKAPEAHHAIITVIHTDKKEELEWLAGSMNL
;
A
#
# COMPACT_ATOMS: atom_id res chain seq x y z
N MET A 1 -2.68 -35.26 7.47
CA MET A 1 -1.47 -34.80 6.78
C MET A 1 -1.86 -33.89 5.62
N VAL A 2 -1.39 -32.67 5.65
CA VAL A 2 -1.70 -31.73 4.59
C VAL A 2 -0.68 -31.90 3.46
N THR A 3 -1.16 -32.22 2.28
CA THR A 3 -0.30 -32.29 1.10
C THR A 3 -0.35 -30.96 0.38
N LEU A 4 0.78 -30.28 0.31
CA LEU A 4 0.92 -29.04 -0.42
C LEU A 4 1.41 -29.34 -1.83
N VAL A 5 0.62 -28.96 -2.84
CA VAL A 5 1.00 -29.11 -4.24
C VAL A 5 1.28 -27.71 -4.80
N ILE A 6 2.53 -27.48 -5.16
CA ILE A 6 2.96 -26.22 -5.77
C ILE A 6 3.25 -26.51 -7.24
N ARG A 7 2.56 -25.81 -8.12
CA ARG A 7 2.74 -25.93 -9.56
C ARG A 7 3.48 -24.69 -10.09
N GLY A 8 4.25 -24.87 -11.14
CA GLY A 8 4.95 -23.77 -11.80
C GLY A 8 6.32 -23.43 -11.25
N LEU A 9 6.81 -24.19 -10.26
CA LEU A 9 8.20 -24.07 -9.82
C LEU A 9 9.10 -24.87 -10.75
N ASP A 10 10.15 -24.23 -11.28
CA ASP A 10 11.14 -24.93 -12.07
C ASP A 10 12.07 -25.78 -11.18
N GLU A 11 12.84 -26.66 -11.81
CA GLU A 11 13.75 -27.55 -11.08
C GLU A 11 14.84 -26.81 -10.33
N LYS A 12 15.29 -25.68 -10.85
CA LYS A 12 16.27 -24.82 -10.18
C LYS A 12 15.75 -24.24 -8.88
N MET A 13 14.51 -23.74 -8.88
CA MET A 13 13.82 -23.23 -7.70
C MET A 13 13.66 -24.30 -6.64
N LYS A 14 13.21 -25.50 -7.05
CA LYS A 14 13.06 -26.65 -6.13
C LYS A 14 14.37 -27.00 -5.45
N ARG A 15 15.47 -27.03 -6.20
CA ARG A 15 16.79 -27.31 -5.65
C ARG A 15 17.24 -26.26 -4.64
N LEU A 16 17.01 -24.98 -4.94
CA LEU A 16 17.33 -23.88 -4.05
C LEU A 16 16.56 -23.96 -2.74
N ILE A 17 15.27 -24.24 -2.81
CA ILE A 17 14.43 -24.38 -1.62
C ILE A 17 14.91 -25.56 -0.76
N ARG A 18 15.20 -26.70 -1.37
CA ARG A 18 15.70 -27.88 -0.64
C ARG A 18 17.04 -27.62 -0.01
N ALA A 19 17.96 -26.99 -0.72
CA ALA A 19 19.29 -26.66 -0.21
C ALA A 19 19.19 -25.71 0.99
N GLU A 20 18.34 -24.69 0.91
CA GLU A 20 18.13 -23.74 1.99
C GLU A 20 17.47 -24.40 3.20
N ALA A 21 16.50 -25.27 2.97
CA ALA A 21 15.86 -26.02 4.04
C ALA A 21 16.86 -26.92 4.79
N MET A 22 17.74 -27.60 4.04
CA MET A 22 18.80 -28.43 4.63
C MET A 22 19.79 -27.58 5.42
N ARG A 23 20.20 -26.45 4.89
CA ARG A 23 21.14 -25.54 5.56
C ARG A 23 20.60 -25.04 6.89
N ARG A 24 19.29 -24.79 6.97
CA ARG A 24 18.63 -24.32 8.19
C ARG A 24 18.14 -25.44 9.10
N GLY A 25 18.30 -26.68 8.72
CA GLY A 25 17.76 -27.81 9.46
C GLY A 25 16.24 -27.88 9.49
N LEU A 26 15.58 -27.28 8.50
CA LEU A 26 14.14 -27.22 8.40
C LEU A 26 13.61 -28.36 7.53
N LYS A 27 12.42 -28.84 7.86
CA LYS A 27 11.69 -29.73 6.96
C LYS A 27 11.22 -28.93 5.73
N LEU A 28 11.15 -29.60 4.59
CA LEU A 28 10.77 -28.96 3.33
C LEU A 28 9.42 -28.21 3.45
N ALA A 29 8.43 -28.81 4.11
CA ALA A 29 7.13 -28.18 4.30
C ALA A 29 7.24 -26.85 5.07
N GLN A 30 8.09 -26.79 6.06
CA GLN A 30 8.31 -25.57 6.85
C GLN A 30 9.03 -24.49 6.06
N ALA A 31 10.02 -24.87 5.26
CA ALA A 31 10.73 -23.95 4.37
C ALA A 31 9.78 -23.32 3.35
N ILE A 32 8.89 -24.09 2.78
CA ILE A 32 7.86 -23.60 1.86
C ILE A 32 6.91 -22.63 2.57
N LYS A 33 6.50 -22.94 3.78
CA LYS A 33 5.63 -22.10 4.59
C LYS A 33 6.25 -20.72 4.85
N GLU A 34 7.54 -20.69 5.22
CA GLU A 34 8.28 -19.46 5.43
C GLU A 34 8.44 -18.65 4.13
N ALA A 35 8.69 -19.34 3.02
CA ALA A 35 8.78 -18.69 1.72
C ALA A 35 7.45 -18.02 1.32
N PHE A 36 6.31 -18.65 1.62
CA PHE A 36 5.00 -18.06 1.38
C PHE A 36 4.75 -16.82 2.21
N GLN A 37 5.13 -16.84 3.48
CA GLN A 37 5.00 -15.68 4.36
C GLN A 37 5.81 -14.50 3.84
N LEU A 38 7.02 -14.76 3.41
CA LEU A 38 7.88 -13.74 2.81
C LEU A 38 7.27 -13.18 1.52
N TRP A 39 6.73 -14.05 0.69
CA TRP A 39 6.10 -13.67 -0.57
C TRP A 39 4.88 -12.78 -0.37
N ARG A 40 4.03 -13.11 0.61
CA ARG A 40 2.90 -12.25 0.99
C ARG A 40 3.35 -10.86 1.40
N SER A 41 4.45 -10.77 2.10
CA SER A 41 5.04 -9.50 2.51
C SER A 41 5.44 -8.65 1.29
N PHE A 42 6.08 -9.26 0.29
CA PHE A 42 6.43 -8.58 -0.96
C PHE A 42 5.21 -8.12 -1.75
N ASP A 43 4.18 -8.93 -1.82
CA ASP A 43 2.94 -8.56 -2.52
C ASP A 43 2.25 -7.37 -1.87
N GLN A 44 2.25 -7.30 -0.54
CA GLN A 44 1.71 -6.15 0.20
C GLN A 44 2.50 -4.88 -0.11
N ASP A 45 3.82 -4.95 -0.15
CA ASP A 45 4.67 -3.81 -0.50
C ASP A 45 4.40 -3.35 -1.94
N ALA A 46 4.24 -4.28 -2.87
CA ALA A 46 3.91 -3.97 -4.25
C ALA A 46 2.53 -3.30 -4.37
N GLU A 47 1.53 -3.75 -3.61
CA GLU A 47 0.20 -3.13 -3.57
C GLU A 47 0.27 -1.68 -3.07
N VAL A 48 1.05 -1.42 -2.03
CA VAL A 48 1.24 -0.06 -1.50
C VAL A 48 1.88 0.85 -2.53
N LEU A 49 2.92 0.39 -3.22
CA LEU A 49 3.59 1.16 -4.27
C LEU A 49 2.64 1.45 -5.44
N SER A 50 1.83 0.47 -5.83
CA SER A 50 0.84 0.62 -6.89
C SER A 50 -0.25 1.64 -6.53
N GLU A 51 -0.77 1.60 -5.30
CA GLU A 51 -1.73 2.59 -4.80
C GLU A 51 -1.13 4.00 -4.81
N ARG A 52 0.12 4.13 -4.39
CA ARG A 52 0.84 5.41 -4.40
C ARG A 52 0.90 6.01 -5.81
N GLU A 53 1.28 5.21 -6.80
CA GLU A 53 1.36 5.65 -8.18
C GLU A 53 0.01 6.10 -8.71
N ILE A 54 -1.03 5.33 -8.45
CA ILE A 54 -2.40 5.63 -8.86
C ILE A 54 -2.89 6.93 -8.21
N ASN A 55 -2.68 7.09 -6.92
CA ASN A 55 -3.08 8.29 -6.19
C ASN A 55 -2.33 9.53 -6.68
N ASN A 56 -1.03 9.40 -6.93
CA ASN A 56 -0.22 10.50 -7.47
C ASN A 56 -0.68 10.91 -8.87
N ALA A 57 -1.03 9.95 -9.71
CA ALA A 57 -1.57 10.22 -11.04
C ALA A 57 -2.91 10.96 -10.96
N THR A 58 -3.78 10.55 -10.04
CA THR A 58 -5.07 11.21 -9.81
C THR A 58 -4.86 12.65 -9.33
N TYR A 59 -3.97 12.84 -8.37
CA TYR A 59 -3.64 14.17 -7.85
C TYR A 59 -3.12 15.08 -8.97
N SER A 60 -2.21 14.60 -9.78
CA SER A 60 -1.65 15.36 -10.91
C SER A 60 -2.70 15.73 -11.93
N ALA A 61 -3.61 14.81 -12.25
CA ALA A 61 -4.68 15.03 -13.20
C ALA A 61 -5.71 16.06 -12.71
N LEU A 62 -5.95 16.12 -11.40
CA LEU A 62 -6.93 17.02 -10.79
C LEU A 62 -6.33 18.32 -10.28
N ARG A 63 -5.04 18.52 -10.42
CA ARG A 63 -4.32 19.64 -9.80
C ARG A 63 -4.94 21.00 -10.06
N GLU A 64 -5.33 21.28 -11.29
CA GLU A 64 -5.96 22.54 -11.65
C GLU A 64 -7.35 22.71 -11.03
N GLU A 65 -8.13 21.63 -10.99
CA GLU A 65 -9.45 21.64 -10.37
C GLU A 65 -9.38 21.77 -8.87
N LEU A 66 -8.34 21.22 -8.25
CA LEU A 66 -8.16 21.26 -6.79
C LEU A 66 -7.82 22.67 -6.30
N GLU A 67 -7.34 23.55 -7.15
CA GLU A 67 -7.07 24.95 -6.79
C GLU A 67 -8.32 25.69 -6.30
N LYS A 68 -9.51 25.25 -6.71
CA LYS A 68 -10.79 25.79 -6.26
C LYS A 68 -11.00 25.62 -4.73
N TYR A 69 -10.32 24.66 -4.15
CA TYR A 69 -10.45 24.31 -2.75
C TYR A 69 -9.35 24.92 -1.89
N SER A 70 -8.84 26.07 -2.28
CA SER A 70 -7.79 26.77 -1.54
C SER A 70 -8.17 26.93 -0.06
N GLY A 71 -7.25 26.61 0.82
CA GLY A 71 -7.46 26.63 2.27
C GLY A 71 -8.10 25.39 2.84
N LYS A 72 -8.57 24.47 2.00
CA LYS A 72 -9.18 23.22 2.44
C LYS A 72 -8.25 22.04 2.24
N THR A 73 -8.51 20.97 3.00
CA THR A 73 -7.79 19.72 2.86
C THR A 73 -8.54 18.81 1.88
N VAL A 74 -7.81 18.21 0.95
CA VAL A 74 -8.36 17.22 0.02
C VAL A 74 -7.84 15.83 0.35
N LEU A 75 -8.66 14.82 0.06
CA LEU A 75 -8.34 13.43 0.31
C LEU A 75 -8.45 12.63 -0.98
N ILE A 76 -7.37 11.93 -1.33
CA ILE A 76 -7.32 11.03 -2.49
C ILE A 76 -6.90 9.65 -1.99
N ALA A 77 -7.70 8.65 -2.29
CA ALA A 77 -7.40 7.25 -2.00
C ALA A 77 -8.06 6.35 -3.03
N GLY A 78 -7.44 5.20 -3.32
CA GLY A 78 -7.94 4.28 -4.32
C GLY A 78 -8.02 4.89 -5.72
N GLY A 79 -7.19 5.87 -6.03
CA GLY A 79 -7.21 6.60 -7.29
C GLY A 79 -8.40 7.53 -7.47
N LYS A 80 -9.10 7.88 -6.37
CA LYS A 80 -10.32 8.71 -6.41
C LYS A 80 -10.20 9.89 -5.45
N PHE A 81 -10.77 11.01 -5.88
CA PHE A 81 -10.98 12.16 -5.01
C PHE A 81 -12.17 11.87 -4.08
N LEU A 82 -11.92 11.77 -2.79
CA LEU A 82 -12.94 11.38 -1.82
C LEU A 82 -13.69 12.55 -1.18
N GLY A 83 -13.10 13.73 -1.15
CA GLY A 83 -13.77 14.90 -0.62
C GLY A 83 -12.85 15.97 -0.11
N THR A 84 -13.45 17.04 0.43
CA THR A 84 -12.76 18.15 1.06
C THR A 84 -13.07 18.18 2.55
N TYR A 85 -12.11 18.68 3.33
CA TYR A 85 -12.18 18.70 4.80
C TYR A 85 -11.59 19.98 5.33
N GLU A 86 -11.97 20.35 6.55
CA GLU A 86 -11.47 21.56 7.20
C GLU A 86 -10.00 21.44 7.60
N ASN A 87 -9.55 20.24 7.91
CA ASN A 87 -8.17 19.98 8.34
C ASN A 87 -7.74 18.55 7.99
N PRO A 88 -6.43 18.25 8.00
CA PRO A 88 -5.93 16.92 7.69
C PRO A 88 -6.43 15.82 8.62
N ARG A 89 -6.67 16.14 9.88
CA ARG A 89 -7.16 15.17 10.86
C ARG A 89 -8.55 14.65 10.49
N SER A 90 -9.44 15.54 10.10
CA SER A 90 -10.78 15.17 9.65
C SER A 90 -10.73 14.27 8.41
N ALA A 91 -9.83 14.58 7.49
CA ALA A 91 -9.61 13.75 6.31
C ALA A 91 -9.13 12.35 6.70
N ALA A 92 -8.17 12.24 7.62
CA ALA A 92 -7.64 10.96 8.06
C ALA A 92 -8.71 10.10 8.76
N ILE A 93 -9.58 10.72 9.56
CA ILE A 93 -10.69 10.01 10.22
C ILE A 93 -11.65 9.46 9.18
N ASP A 94 -12.03 10.27 8.20
CA ASP A 94 -12.98 9.86 7.17
C ASP A 94 -12.39 8.84 6.21
N LEU A 95 -11.09 8.86 6.00
CA LEU A 95 -10.38 7.88 5.19
C LEU A 95 -10.65 6.46 5.69
N ARG A 96 -10.59 6.25 7.00
CA ARG A 96 -10.85 4.94 7.61
C ARG A 96 -12.27 4.46 7.39
N ARG A 97 -13.22 5.38 7.26
CA ARG A 97 -14.62 5.07 6.99
C ARG A 97 -14.87 4.78 5.52
N LYS A 98 -14.32 5.60 4.63
CA LYS A 98 -14.57 5.53 3.19
C LYS A 98 -13.72 4.50 2.47
N ALA A 99 -12.48 4.32 2.93
CA ALA A 99 -11.51 3.44 2.28
C ALA A 99 -10.72 2.64 3.33
N PRO A 100 -11.38 1.75 4.11
CA PRO A 100 -10.72 1.00 5.18
C PRO A 100 -9.62 0.05 4.66
N GLU A 101 -9.67 -0.30 3.39
CA GLU A 101 -8.71 -1.21 2.75
C GLU A 101 -7.51 -0.48 2.14
N ALA A 102 -7.52 0.86 2.12
CA ALA A 102 -6.44 1.63 1.53
C ALA A 102 -5.15 1.50 2.34
N HIS A 103 -4.04 1.24 1.65
CA HIS A 103 -2.70 1.20 2.23
C HIS A 103 -1.95 2.51 2.01
N HIS A 104 -2.46 3.36 1.13
CA HIS A 104 -1.90 4.66 0.81
C HIS A 104 -3.02 5.66 0.54
N ALA A 105 -2.81 6.91 0.94
CA ALA A 105 -3.70 8.01 0.63
C ALA A 105 -2.90 9.31 0.55
N ILE A 106 -3.43 10.27 -0.19
CA ILE A 106 -2.88 11.63 -0.24
C ILE A 106 -3.84 12.53 0.53
N ILE A 107 -3.31 13.20 1.56
CA ILE A 107 -4.01 14.22 2.32
C ILE A 107 -3.19 15.49 2.15
N THR A 108 -3.74 16.48 1.49
CA THR A 108 -3.01 17.72 1.20
C THR A 108 -3.88 18.95 1.44
N VAL A 109 -3.27 19.98 2.00
CA VAL A 109 -3.92 21.29 2.17
C VAL A 109 -3.64 22.11 0.92
N ILE A 110 -4.69 22.59 0.28
CA ILE A 110 -4.55 23.38 -0.93
C ILE A 110 -4.33 24.85 -0.55
N HIS A 111 -3.22 25.39 -0.99
CA HIS A 111 -2.90 26.81 -0.85
C HIS A 111 -2.70 27.44 -2.22
N THR A 112 -3.02 28.72 -2.33
CA THR A 112 -2.84 29.46 -3.58
C THR A 112 -1.37 29.54 -3.98
N ASP A 113 -0.47 29.62 -2.97
CA ASP A 113 0.96 29.84 -3.18
C ASP A 113 1.84 28.71 -2.63
N LYS A 114 1.27 27.78 -1.86
CA LYS A 114 2.04 26.78 -1.14
C LYS A 114 1.22 25.51 -0.93
N LYS A 115 1.81 24.35 -1.20
CA LYS A 115 1.18 23.05 -0.96
C LYS A 115 1.95 22.31 0.11
N GLU A 116 1.25 21.89 1.15
CA GLU A 116 1.75 20.94 2.13
C GLU A 116 1.10 19.60 1.85
N GLU A 117 1.92 18.62 1.51
CA GLU A 117 1.44 17.28 1.20
C GLU A 117 1.79 16.34 2.35
N LEU A 118 0.78 15.64 2.85
CA LEU A 118 0.95 14.57 3.80
C LEU A 118 0.59 13.27 3.14
N GLU A 119 1.56 12.37 3.11
CA GLU A 119 1.36 11.04 2.54
C GLU A 119 1.09 10.06 3.67
N TRP A 120 -0.09 9.44 3.63
CA TRP A 120 -0.49 8.46 4.63
C TRP A 120 -0.20 7.04 4.14
N LEU A 121 0.55 6.28 4.94
CA LEU A 121 0.84 4.87 4.73
C LEU A 121 0.30 4.06 5.91
N ALA A 122 -0.26 2.89 5.65
CA ALA A 122 -0.79 2.02 6.69
C ALA A 122 0.28 1.72 7.74
N GLY A 123 -0.02 2.02 9.01
CA GLY A 123 0.89 1.81 10.13
C GLY A 123 1.93 2.90 10.34
N SER A 124 1.99 3.93 9.49
CA SER A 124 2.98 5.00 9.58
C SER A 124 2.44 6.28 10.22
N MET A 125 1.13 6.41 10.35
CA MET A 125 0.51 7.57 10.99
C MET A 125 0.14 7.29 12.43
N ASN A 126 0.80 8.00 13.34
CA ASN A 126 0.40 8.09 14.75
C ASN A 126 -0.44 9.34 14.92
N LEU A 127 -1.71 9.13 15.03
CA LEU A 127 -2.64 10.21 15.34
C LEU A 127 -2.92 10.28 16.83
#